data_3d4660dfc6dcf6a3992d2f6142dd4e35
#
_entry.id   3d4660dfc6dcf6a3992d2f6142dd4e35
#
_cell.length_a   1.000
_cell.length_b   1.000
_cell.length_c   1.000
_cell.angle_alpha   90.00
_cell.angle_beta   90.00
_cell.angle_gamma   90.00
#
_symmetry.space_group_name_H-M   'P 1'
#
loop_
_entity.id
_entity.type
_entity.pdbx_description
1 polymer ?
#
loop_
_entity_poly.entity_id
_entity_poly.type
_entity_poly.pdbx_seq_one_letter_code
_entity_poly.pdbx_strand_id
1 'polypeptide(L)'
;IGFSLLKSATQILGKHPSNINCISVETDHEVHSYKKTINSELLKLDSGMGVLVMSDMYGATPTNILKELIVPNKFQVLTGLNLPMLMQALTSRDSSLKDLTNDCLKYGRDNIINLNNHD
;
A
#
# COMPACT_ATOMS: atom_id res chain seq x y z
N ILE A 1 -10.27 3.86 -4.26
CA ILE A 1 -10.23 2.66 -3.38
C ILE A 1 -9.38 2.91 -2.16
N GLY A 2 -8.17 3.45 -2.33
CA GLY A 2 -7.27 3.71 -1.21
C GLY A 2 -7.86 4.62 -0.14
N PHE A 3 -8.49 5.71 -0.53
CA PHE A 3 -9.14 6.65 0.40
C PHE A 3 -10.27 5.98 1.18
N SER A 4 -11.10 5.19 0.52
CA SER A 4 -12.21 4.48 1.16
C SER A 4 -11.70 3.42 2.15
N LEU A 5 -10.67 2.69 1.78
CA LEU A 5 -10.06 1.69 2.66
C LEU A 5 -9.41 2.35 3.88
N LEU A 6 -8.71 3.46 3.69
CA LEU A 6 -8.10 4.19 4.79
C LEU A 6 -9.15 4.74 5.74
N LYS A 7 -10.28 5.22 5.22
CA LYS A 7 -11.41 5.67 6.03
C LYS A 7 -11.97 4.53 6.88
N SER A 8 -12.16 3.36 6.27
CA SER A 8 -12.62 2.17 7.01
C SER A 8 -11.62 1.74 8.09
N ALA A 9 -10.34 1.72 7.77
CA ALA A 9 -9.29 1.39 8.73
C ALA A 9 -9.26 2.39 9.89
N THR A 10 -9.41 3.67 9.60
CA THR A 10 -9.48 4.73 10.61
C THR A 10 -10.64 4.50 11.59
N GLN A 11 -11.79 4.12 11.08
CA GLN A 11 -12.96 3.81 11.91
C GLN A 11 -12.71 2.59 12.80
N ILE A 12 -12.09 1.54 12.27
CA ILE A 12 -11.78 0.33 13.04
C ILE A 12 -10.75 0.62 14.14
N LEU A 13 -9.70 1.38 13.83
CA LEU A 13 -8.65 1.72 14.78
C LEU A 13 -9.10 2.75 15.81
N GLY A 14 -10.14 3.52 15.52
CA GLY A 14 -10.61 4.61 16.38
C GLY A 14 -9.76 5.87 16.32
N LYS A 15 -8.77 5.93 15.42
CA LYS A 15 -7.90 7.09 15.22
C LYS A 15 -7.34 7.11 13.82
N HIS A 16 -7.01 8.28 13.32
CA HIS A 16 -6.33 8.43 12.03
C HIS A 16 -4.87 7.98 12.17
N PRO A 17 -4.40 7.01 11.37
CA PRO A 17 -3.00 6.59 11.45
C PRO A 17 -2.06 7.70 10.97
N SER A 18 -0.90 7.77 11.57
CA SER A 18 0.16 8.70 11.17
C SER A 18 1.01 8.11 10.05
N ASN A 19 1.76 8.98 9.38
CA ASN A 19 2.79 8.60 8.41
C ASN A 19 2.27 7.70 7.29
N ILE A 20 1.12 8.07 6.74
CA ILE A 20 0.46 7.40 5.63
C ILE A 20 -0.12 8.45 4.70
N ASN A 21 -0.11 8.19 3.41
CA ASN A 21 -0.75 9.06 2.43
C ASN A 21 -1.41 8.25 1.32
N CYS A 22 -2.47 8.80 0.76
CA CYS A 22 -3.18 8.24 -0.38
C CYS A 22 -3.01 9.16 -1.57
N ILE A 23 -2.73 8.55 -2.73
CA ILE A 23 -2.61 9.28 -3.98
C ILE A 23 -3.60 8.69 -4.97
N SER A 24 -4.46 9.54 -5.54
CA SER A 24 -5.34 9.14 -6.63
C SER A 24 -4.62 9.35 -7.96
N VAL A 25 -4.59 8.30 -8.78
CA VAL A 25 -4.01 8.35 -10.12
C VAL A 25 -5.13 8.33 -11.14
N GLU A 26 -5.29 9.44 -11.86
CA GLU A 26 -6.27 9.55 -12.94
C GLU A 26 -5.61 9.25 -14.26
N THR A 27 -6.34 8.53 -15.15
CA THR A 27 -5.78 7.99 -16.39
C THR A 27 -5.48 9.04 -17.46
N ASP A 28 -6.01 10.24 -17.33
CA ASP A 28 -5.88 11.32 -18.33
C ASP A 28 -4.71 12.27 -18.07
N HIS A 29 -3.94 12.07 -17.01
CA HIS A 29 -2.79 12.91 -16.70
C HIS A 29 -1.49 12.28 -17.21
N GLU A 30 -0.49 13.11 -17.43
CA GLU A 30 0.82 12.65 -17.89
C GLU A 30 1.48 11.73 -16.86
N VAL A 31 1.96 10.58 -17.35
CA VAL A 31 2.70 9.60 -16.55
C VAL A 31 3.85 10.24 -15.79
N HIS A 32 4.56 11.18 -16.42
CA HIS A 32 5.71 11.86 -15.81
C HIS A 32 5.34 12.67 -14.57
N SER A 33 4.18 13.35 -14.60
CA SER A 33 3.68 14.11 -13.44
C SER A 33 3.39 13.21 -12.24
N TYR A 34 2.78 12.06 -12.47
CA TYR A 34 2.51 11.09 -11.42
C TYR A 34 3.79 10.53 -10.82
N LYS A 35 4.75 10.18 -11.66
CA LYS A 35 6.05 9.68 -11.24
C LYS A 35 6.74 10.64 -10.27
N LYS A 36 6.74 11.92 -10.62
CA LYS A 36 7.33 12.98 -9.81
C LYS A 36 6.61 13.12 -8.47
N THR A 37 5.28 13.14 -8.49
CA THR A 37 4.45 13.25 -7.29
C THR A 37 4.68 12.06 -6.35
N ILE A 38 4.63 10.84 -6.88
CA ILE A 38 4.82 9.62 -6.10
C ILE A 38 6.21 9.61 -5.47
N ASN A 39 7.24 9.91 -6.26
CA ASN A 39 8.61 9.93 -5.76
C ASN A 39 8.78 10.95 -4.62
N SER A 40 8.20 12.13 -4.78
CA SER A 40 8.24 13.17 -3.74
C SER A 40 7.58 12.71 -2.45
N GLU A 41 6.42 12.05 -2.55
CA GLU A 41 5.72 11.52 -1.37
C GLU A 41 6.49 10.38 -0.70
N LEU A 42 7.13 9.50 -1.47
CA LEU A 42 7.96 8.44 -0.93
C LEU A 42 9.10 9.00 -0.09
N LEU A 43 9.77 10.04 -0.58
CA LEU A 43 10.86 10.67 0.13
C LEU A 43 10.38 11.34 1.43
N LYS A 44 9.20 11.92 1.43
CA LYS A 44 8.62 12.53 2.63
C LYS A 44 8.22 11.50 3.68
N LEU A 45 7.71 10.35 3.25
CA LEU A 45 7.24 9.29 4.15
C LEU A 45 8.37 8.46 4.72
N ASP A 46 9.50 8.38 4.03
CA ASP A 46 10.63 7.56 4.45
C ASP A 46 11.35 8.22 5.63
N SER A 47 11.25 7.60 6.79
CA SER A 47 11.92 8.04 8.02
C SER A 47 13.21 7.24 8.30
N GLY A 48 13.70 6.51 7.30
CA GLY A 48 14.89 5.65 7.41
C GLY A 48 14.59 4.17 7.44
N MET A 49 13.32 3.79 7.64
CA MET A 49 12.87 2.39 7.68
C MET A 49 12.26 1.93 6.35
N GLY A 50 12.23 2.81 5.36
CA GLY A 50 11.62 2.53 4.07
C GLY A 50 10.13 2.81 4.02
N VAL A 51 9.52 2.53 2.87
CA VAL A 51 8.10 2.76 2.62
C VAL A 51 7.49 1.56 1.91
N LEU A 52 6.35 1.11 2.43
CA LEU A 52 5.51 0.12 1.77
C LEU A 52 4.43 0.84 0.97
N VAL A 53 4.39 0.60 -0.33
CA VAL A 53 3.40 1.16 -1.24
C VAL A 53 2.37 0.08 -1.57
N MET A 54 1.11 0.44 -1.54
CA MET A 54 0.01 -0.47 -1.89
C MET A 54 -0.80 0.10 -3.03
N SER A 55 -1.02 -0.71 -4.06
CA SER A 55 -1.80 -0.37 -5.23
C SER A 55 -3.02 -1.27 -5.31
N ASP A 56 -4.12 -0.73 -5.81
CA ASP A 56 -5.39 -1.47 -5.90
C ASP A 56 -5.42 -2.48 -7.04
N MET A 57 -4.69 -2.26 -8.13
CA MET A 57 -4.78 -3.12 -9.31
C MET A 57 -3.42 -3.35 -9.96
N TYR A 58 -3.18 -4.59 -10.39
CA TYR A 58 -2.01 -4.96 -11.17
C TYR A 58 -2.26 -4.73 -12.67
N GLY A 59 -1.21 -4.39 -13.39
CA GLY A 59 -1.22 -4.35 -14.86
C GLY A 59 -1.59 -3.00 -15.48
N ALA A 60 -2.02 -2.05 -14.69
CA ALA A 60 -2.31 -0.70 -15.18
C ALA A 60 -1.03 0.13 -15.32
N THR A 61 -1.12 1.26 -16.04
CA THR A 61 -0.02 2.22 -16.16
C THR A 61 0.59 2.60 -14.79
N PRO A 62 -0.21 2.85 -13.74
CA PRO A 62 0.33 3.13 -12.40
C PRO A 62 1.26 2.04 -11.87
N THR A 63 0.94 0.78 -12.11
CA THR A 63 1.78 -0.34 -11.67
C THR A 63 3.15 -0.30 -12.35
N ASN A 64 3.20 0.01 -13.64
CA ASN A 64 4.46 0.14 -14.38
C ASN A 64 5.32 1.28 -13.83
N ILE A 65 4.69 2.40 -13.48
CA ILE A 65 5.36 3.53 -12.84
C ILE A 65 5.96 3.08 -11.50
N LEU A 66 5.19 2.38 -10.70
CA LEU A 66 5.62 1.93 -9.37
C LEU A 66 6.78 0.94 -9.44
N LYS A 67 6.81 0.07 -10.46
CA LYS A 67 7.94 -0.84 -10.68
C LYS A 67 9.27 -0.12 -10.82
N GLU A 68 9.27 1.02 -11.48
CA GLU A 68 10.48 1.81 -11.68
C GLU A 68 10.96 2.49 -10.40
N LEU A 69 10.10 2.60 -9.40
CA LEU A 69 10.41 3.22 -8.11
C LEU A 69 10.89 2.23 -7.06
N ILE A 70 10.83 0.92 -7.36
CA ILE A 70 11.25 -0.10 -6.41
C ILE A 70 12.76 -0.01 -6.16
N VAL A 71 13.12 0.18 -4.91
CA VAL A 71 14.51 0.13 -4.45
C VAL A 71 14.56 -0.90 -3.33
N PRO A 72 15.34 -1.99 -3.47
CA PRO A 72 15.43 -3.00 -2.42
C PRO A 72 15.79 -2.39 -1.07
N ASN A 73 15.12 -2.83 -0.01
CA ASN A 73 15.28 -2.37 1.37
C ASN A 73 14.86 -0.92 1.61
N LYS A 74 14.33 -0.23 0.59
CA LYS A 74 13.89 1.17 0.74
C LYS A 74 12.43 1.36 0.33
N PHE A 75 12.04 0.85 -0.84
CA PHE A 75 10.67 0.96 -1.32
C PHE A 75 10.21 -0.42 -1.81
N GLN A 76 9.08 -0.89 -1.27
CA GLN A 76 8.44 -2.13 -1.68
C GLN A 76 7.02 -1.84 -2.15
N VAL A 77 6.52 -2.60 -3.10
CA VAL A 77 5.18 -2.38 -3.68
C VAL A 77 4.38 -3.67 -3.64
N LEU A 78 3.17 -3.59 -3.09
CA LEU A 78 2.17 -4.65 -3.15
C LEU A 78 0.99 -4.19 -3.99
N THR A 79 0.48 -5.08 -4.84
CA THR A 79 -0.75 -4.84 -5.60
C THR A 79 -1.90 -5.63 -4.99
N GLY A 80 -3.12 -5.33 -5.44
CA GLY A 80 -4.29 -6.03 -4.92
C GLY A 80 -4.68 -5.58 -3.51
N LEU A 81 -4.46 -4.31 -3.19
CA LEU A 81 -4.79 -3.73 -1.89
C LEU A 81 -6.19 -4.13 -1.44
N ASN A 82 -6.28 -4.65 -0.23
CA ASN A 82 -7.54 -4.95 0.44
C ASN A 82 -7.46 -4.52 1.90
N LEU A 83 -8.60 -4.48 2.57
CA LEU A 83 -8.66 -3.99 3.96
C LEU A 83 -7.83 -4.84 4.93
N PRO A 84 -7.87 -6.19 4.89
CA PRO A 84 -7.02 -6.99 5.76
C PRO A 84 -5.52 -6.69 5.59
N MET A 85 -5.07 -6.51 4.36
CA MET A 85 -3.68 -6.13 4.06
C MET A 85 -3.33 -4.79 4.71
N LEU A 86 -4.19 -3.79 4.54
CA LEU A 86 -3.98 -2.46 5.13
C LEU A 86 -3.97 -2.51 6.65
N MET A 87 -4.90 -3.24 7.25
CA MET A 87 -4.95 -3.41 8.71
C MET A 87 -3.69 -4.07 9.25
N GLN A 88 -3.16 -5.08 8.55
CA GLN A 88 -1.89 -5.71 8.93
C GLN A 88 -0.74 -4.70 8.93
N ALA A 89 -0.66 -3.87 7.89
CA ALA A 89 0.36 -2.84 7.80
C ALA A 89 0.27 -1.86 8.97
N LEU A 90 -0.93 -1.40 9.29
CA LEU A 90 -1.14 -0.39 10.32
C LEU A 90 -0.90 -0.91 11.74
N THR A 91 -1.07 -2.20 11.97
CA THR A 91 -0.90 -2.81 13.29
C THR A 91 0.48 -3.45 13.50
N SER A 92 1.33 -3.47 12.48
CA SER A 92 2.65 -4.12 12.53
C SER A 92 3.78 -3.19 12.09
N ARG A 93 3.67 -1.91 12.41
CA ARG A 93 4.58 -0.86 11.93
C ARG A 93 6.00 -0.94 12.49
N ASP A 94 6.19 -1.70 13.54
CA ASP A 94 7.52 -1.86 14.17
C ASP A 94 8.39 -2.91 13.48
N SER A 95 7.83 -3.65 12.52
CA SER A 95 8.55 -4.65 11.75
C SER A 95 9.50 -4.01 10.73
N SER A 96 10.53 -4.75 10.31
CA SER A 96 11.34 -4.34 9.17
C SER A 96 10.46 -4.23 7.91
N LEU A 97 10.90 -3.45 6.93
CA LEU A 97 10.16 -3.32 5.67
C LEU A 97 9.96 -4.68 5.00
N LYS A 98 10.97 -5.52 5.01
CA LYS A 98 10.89 -6.87 4.42
C LYS A 98 9.82 -7.72 5.11
N ASP A 99 9.86 -7.78 6.44
CA ASP A 99 8.90 -8.58 7.21
C ASP A 99 7.49 -8.01 7.07
N LEU A 100 7.34 -6.70 7.15
CA LEU A 100 6.05 -6.03 6.98
C LEU A 100 5.45 -6.35 5.60
N THR A 101 6.25 -6.26 4.54
CA THR A 101 5.80 -6.53 3.17
C THR A 101 5.33 -7.97 3.04
N ASN A 102 6.11 -8.92 3.53
CA ASN A 102 5.76 -10.34 3.46
C ASN A 102 4.51 -10.67 4.27
N ASP A 103 4.38 -10.11 5.47
CA ASP A 103 3.22 -10.33 6.34
C ASP A 103 1.95 -9.73 5.74
N CYS A 104 2.04 -8.55 5.15
CA CYS A 104 0.90 -7.90 4.48
C CYS A 104 0.45 -8.70 3.26
N LEU A 105 1.39 -9.19 2.47
CA LEU A 105 1.07 -10.03 1.31
C LEU A 105 0.35 -11.31 1.74
N LYS A 106 0.88 -11.98 2.74
CA LYS A 106 0.29 -13.22 3.27
C LYS A 106 -1.09 -12.96 3.85
N TYR A 107 -1.23 -11.97 4.71
CA TYR A 107 -2.49 -11.66 5.38
C TYR A 107 -3.57 -11.20 4.40
N GLY A 108 -3.19 -10.40 3.42
CA GLY A 108 -4.10 -9.97 2.36
C GLY A 108 -4.64 -11.15 1.53
N ARG A 109 -3.78 -12.11 1.20
CA ARG A 109 -4.17 -13.33 0.49
C ARG A 109 -5.05 -14.23 1.33
N ASP A 110 -4.62 -14.51 2.55
CA ASP A 110 -5.25 -15.52 3.41
C ASP A 110 -6.65 -15.11 3.88
N ASN A 111 -6.96 -13.82 3.79
CA ASN A 111 -8.27 -13.30 4.16
C ASN A 111 -9.26 -13.20 2.99
N ILE A 112 -8.89 -13.70 1.82
CA ILE A 112 -9.81 -13.88 0.71
C ILE A 112 -10.39 -15.29 0.86
N ILE A 113 -11.65 -15.38 1.28
CA ILE A 113 -12.26 -16.64 1.71
C ILE A 113 -13.53 -16.90 0.91
N ASN A 114 -13.65 -18.13 0.39
CA ASN A 114 -14.91 -18.62 -0.14
C ASN A 114 -15.69 -19.24 1.02
N LEU A 115 -16.74 -18.55 1.47
CA LEU A 115 -17.53 -19.00 2.62
C LEU A 115 -18.22 -20.34 2.40
N ASN A 116 -18.46 -20.74 1.15
CA ASN A 116 -19.07 -22.03 0.85
C ASN A 116 -18.14 -23.23 1.17
N ASN A 117 -16.84 -23.00 1.22
CA ASN A 117 -15.81 -24.02 1.41
C ASN A 117 -15.00 -23.82 2.69
N HIS A 118 -15.46 -22.93 3.56
CA HIS A 118 -14.76 -22.58 4.79
C HIS A 118 -15.60 -22.94 6.01
N ASP A 119 -15.06 -23.79 6.86
CA ASP A 119 -15.72 -24.25 8.09
C ASP A 119 -15.68 -23.21 9.21
#